data_9df89abf1a77353071c8af4972db3df0
#
_entry.id   9df89abf1a77353071c8af4972db3df0
#
_cell.length_a   1.000
_cell.length_b   1.000
_cell.length_c   1.000
_cell.angle_alpha   90.00
_cell.angle_beta   90.00
_cell.angle_gamma   90.00
#
_symmetry.space_group_name_H-M   'P 1'
#
loop_
_entity.id
_entity.type
_entity.pdbx_description
1 polymer ?
#
loop_
_entity_poly.entity_id
_entity_poly.type
_entity_poly.pdbx_seq_one_letter_code
_entity_poly.pdbx_strand_id
1 'polypeptide(L)'
;MTEIFQVRIREQTEMTTLLSALSAWPQNSESRQRMIESTSSSNFPTHYLSTEVTKKDYAVNILQRSKNALILILTPLILIQLALSPQKEYRCAYCVLVTAIYWMTEVVPLAVTATLPVMLFPLTRVLDSNATAKEYMNDTIFLFIGGLIIAAAVEKCELHERIALSVLRLVGGEPKWIMLGFMVVTALLSSFISNTATTAMMVPICQSVISQLITSFESHPQNSASGRLGCKRMATGLVMSICFAANIGGTGTATGTPSNLVLLGQLSTMYPDSDGSLNYVSWIVFAYPLMLVCLFFAWLLLCVFFLRNAPEKDDHITEMLHSRYEKLPRMSYAEKSVTFCFVVLLFLWMFREPGIVRGFGSYFPKGCYTDSTSAMIVAFLLFTLPTEKPDFRTYKKKDELKEASKRTLMDWPTMQKNFPWSVVLLLGGGFALAAGVKESGLSNLIGNQLVAIEELPLWMLQIIVIFVTMVITNICSNTVTASIFIPIVATLAEKGGHHPFTLMIPTTLASSFAFILPVGTPPNSIVFSTGMLKVSDMMTAGSILSIICMLLTTFYMNTFAHLTLNISEFPQWANSTTTSS
;
A
#
# COMPACT_ATOMS: atom_id res chain seq x y z
N MET A 1 13.73 -4.34 -22.63
CA MET A 1 12.75 -3.96 -21.60
C MET A 1 11.37 -4.58 -21.84
N THR A 2 10.82 -4.50 -23.04
CA THR A 2 9.48 -5.07 -23.38
C THR A 2 9.40 -6.59 -23.24
N GLU A 3 10.45 -7.34 -23.56
CA GLU A 3 10.46 -8.81 -23.41
C GLU A 3 10.56 -9.28 -21.95
N ILE A 4 11.33 -8.58 -21.12
CA ILE A 4 11.40 -8.86 -19.66
C ILE A 4 10.06 -8.60 -18.99
N PHE A 5 9.34 -7.60 -19.47
CA PHE A 5 8.00 -7.24 -19.03
C PHE A 5 6.97 -8.33 -19.36
N GLN A 6 7.06 -8.91 -20.55
CA GLN A 6 6.17 -9.99 -20.98
C GLN A 6 6.39 -11.29 -20.21
N VAL A 7 7.62 -11.62 -19.86
CA VAL A 7 7.95 -12.83 -19.08
C VAL A 7 7.42 -12.71 -17.65
N ARG A 8 7.60 -11.57 -17.01
CA ARG A 8 7.12 -11.33 -15.62
C ARG A 8 5.58 -11.32 -15.50
N ILE A 9 4.90 -10.78 -16.51
CA ILE A 9 3.43 -10.84 -16.60
C ILE A 9 2.96 -12.28 -16.79
N ARG A 10 3.66 -13.06 -17.61
CA ARG A 10 3.33 -14.46 -17.87
C ARG A 10 3.50 -15.33 -16.62
N GLU A 11 4.58 -15.17 -15.87
CA GLU A 11 4.81 -15.88 -14.60
C GLU A 11 3.76 -15.55 -13.54
N GLN A 12 3.35 -14.29 -13.41
CA GLN A 12 2.28 -13.91 -12.48
C GLN A 12 0.90 -14.43 -12.92
N THR A 13 0.62 -14.46 -14.21
CA THR A 13 -0.63 -15.00 -14.75
C THR A 13 -0.68 -16.53 -14.58
N GLU A 14 0.43 -17.22 -14.80
CA GLU A 14 0.55 -18.67 -14.58
C GLU A 14 0.44 -19.03 -13.09
N MET A 15 1.01 -18.21 -12.19
CA MET A 15 0.90 -18.39 -10.74
C MET A 15 -0.55 -18.19 -10.24
N THR A 16 -1.26 -17.18 -10.74
CA THR A 16 -2.67 -16.96 -10.40
C THR A 16 -3.58 -18.05 -10.94
N THR A 17 -3.29 -18.57 -12.14
CA THR A 17 -4.03 -19.70 -12.73
C THR A 17 -3.77 -21.00 -11.97
N LEU A 18 -2.54 -21.25 -11.53
CA LEU A 18 -2.17 -22.37 -10.66
C LEU A 18 -2.81 -22.26 -9.27
N LEU A 19 -2.87 -21.09 -8.69
CA LEU A 19 -3.52 -20.86 -7.40
C LEU A 19 -5.03 -21.03 -7.48
N SER A 20 -5.67 -20.61 -8.58
CA SER A 20 -7.10 -20.86 -8.82
C SER A 20 -7.41 -22.32 -9.07
N ALA A 21 -6.53 -23.05 -9.78
CA ALA A 21 -6.65 -24.49 -9.98
C ALA A 21 -6.43 -25.28 -8.68
N LEU A 22 -5.50 -24.83 -7.82
CA LEU A 22 -5.25 -25.42 -6.49
C LEU A 22 -6.38 -25.14 -5.49
N SER A 23 -7.05 -23.99 -5.59
CA SER A 23 -8.21 -23.67 -4.75
C SER A 23 -9.48 -24.47 -5.12
N ALA A 24 -9.57 -24.93 -6.38
CA ALA A 24 -10.64 -25.80 -6.86
C ALA A 24 -10.37 -27.30 -6.59
N TRP A 25 -9.22 -27.64 -5.98
CA TRP A 25 -8.83 -29.03 -5.75
C TRP A 25 -9.61 -29.64 -4.58
N PRO A 26 -10.30 -30.79 -4.76
CA PRO A 26 -11.10 -31.40 -3.71
C PRO A 26 -10.26 -31.77 -2.48
N GLN A 27 -10.77 -31.45 -1.30
CA GLN A 27 -10.05 -31.72 -0.03
C GLN A 27 -10.18 -33.18 0.43
N ASN A 28 -11.07 -33.97 -0.16
CA ASN A 28 -11.33 -35.35 0.25
C ASN A 28 -10.63 -36.36 -0.68
N SER A 29 -9.99 -37.39 -0.10
CA SER A 29 -9.20 -38.40 -0.82
C SER A 29 -10.02 -39.20 -1.86
N GLU A 30 -11.28 -39.53 -1.55
CA GLU A 30 -12.16 -40.24 -2.48
C GLU A 30 -12.61 -39.39 -3.67
N SER A 31 -12.82 -38.10 -3.46
CA SER A 31 -13.17 -37.18 -4.55
C SER A 31 -12.00 -36.96 -5.51
N ARG A 32 -10.75 -37.00 -4.97
CA ARG A 32 -9.53 -36.94 -5.77
C ARG A 32 -9.37 -38.16 -6.67
N GLN A 33 -9.64 -39.35 -6.14
CA GLN A 33 -9.50 -40.59 -6.87
C GLN A 33 -10.52 -40.73 -8.01
N ARG A 34 -11.78 -40.35 -7.77
CA ARG A 34 -12.82 -40.27 -8.81
C ARG A 34 -12.52 -39.24 -9.91
N MET A 35 -11.92 -38.13 -9.57
CA MET A 35 -11.52 -37.11 -10.53
C MET A 35 -10.35 -37.58 -11.40
N ILE A 36 -9.38 -38.29 -10.83
CA ILE A 36 -8.27 -38.92 -11.56
C ILE A 36 -8.78 -40.03 -12.51
N GLU A 37 -9.69 -40.83 -12.06
CA GLU A 37 -10.31 -41.92 -12.88
C GLU A 37 -11.21 -41.35 -13.98
N SER A 38 -11.95 -40.28 -13.75
CA SER A 38 -12.75 -39.60 -14.78
C SER A 38 -11.92 -38.84 -15.81
N THR A 39 -10.74 -38.40 -15.46
CA THR A 39 -9.80 -37.69 -16.37
C THR A 39 -9.02 -38.66 -17.25
N SER A 40 -8.90 -39.95 -16.87
CA SER A 40 -8.25 -40.97 -17.69
C SER A 40 -9.09 -41.46 -18.88
N SER A 41 -10.39 -41.16 -18.90
CA SER A 41 -11.32 -41.59 -19.97
C SER A 41 -11.73 -40.46 -20.93
N SER A 42 -11.33 -39.20 -20.69
CA SER A 42 -11.57 -38.10 -21.61
C SER A 42 -10.24 -37.68 -22.27
N ASN A 43 -10.25 -37.62 -23.61
CA ASN A 43 -9.14 -37.03 -24.41
C ASN A 43 -8.97 -35.56 -24.05
N PHE A 44 -8.41 -35.27 -22.86
CA PHE A 44 -7.81 -33.96 -22.60
C PHE A 44 -6.56 -33.85 -23.47
N PRO A 45 -6.40 -32.81 -24.26
CA PRO A 45 -5.17 -32.61 -25.00
C PRO A 45 -4.03 -32.55 -24.00
N THR A 46 -3.15 -33.54 -24.04
CA THR A 46 -1.90 -33.64 -23.25
C THR A 46 -0.90 -32.49 -23.51
N HIS A 47 -1.36 -31.42 -24.15
CA HIS A 47 -0.58 -30.24 -24.48
C HIS A 47 -0.25 -29.34 -23.27
N TYR A 48 -0.80 -29.62 -22.08
CA TYR A 48 -0.56 -28.77 -20.90
C TYR A 48 0.55 -29.24 -19.95
N LEU A 49 1.17 -30.39 -20.21
CA LEU A 49 2.21 -30.96 -19.32
C LEU A 49 3.60 -31.13 -19.93
N SER A 50 3.79 -30.72 -21.18
CA SER A 50 5.12 -30.63 -21.78
C SER A 50 5.23 -29.38 -22.66
N THR A 51 5.23 -28.20 -22.06
CA THR A 51 5.97 -27.11 -22.68
C THR A 51 7.43 -27.54 -22.69
N GLU A 52 7.88 -28.14 -23.80
CA GLU A 52 9.32 -28.24 -24.07
C GLU A 52 9.87 -26.83 -23.89
N VAL A 53 10.63 -26.66 -22.79
CA VAL A 53 11.36 -25.42 -22.53
C VAL A 53 12.22 -25.19 -23.75
N THR A 54 11.84 -24.22 -24.57
CA THR A 54 12.58 -23.98 -25.82
C THR A 54 14.01 -23.61 -25.44
N LYS A 55 14.98 -23.93 -26.32
CA LYS A 55 16.40 -23.51 -26.11
C LYS A 55 16.49 -22.01 -25.86
N LYS A 56 15.52 -21.24 -26.38
CA LYS A 56 15.42 -19.78 -26.19
C LYS A 56 14.99 -19.44 -24.76
N ASP A 57 14.00 -20.14 -24.19
CA ASP A 57 13.55 -19.95 -22.80
C ASP A 57 14.64 -20.35 -21.81
N TYR A 58 15.38 -21.43 -22.12
CA TYR A 58 16.54 -21.85 -21.32
C TYR A 58 17.67 -20.81 -21.35
N ALA A 59 17.99 -20.26 -22.53
CA ALA A 59 18.98 -19.19 -22.68
C ALA A 59 18.56 -17.90 -21.96
N VAL A 60 17.29 -17.52 -22.03
CA VAL A 60 16.73 -16.34 -21.31
C VAL A 60 16.82 -16.55 -19.79
N ASN A 61 16.47 -17.74 -19.30
CA ASN A 61 16.58 -18.07 -17.87
C ASN A 61 18.03 -18.06 -17.38
N ILE A 62 19.00 -18.59 -18.17
CA ILE A 62 20.43 -18.51 -17.84
C ILE A 62 20.90 -17.06 -17.83
N LEU A 63 20.50 -16.26 -18.82
CA LEU A 63 20.89 -14.85 -18.91
C LEU A 63 20.31 -14.05 -17.74
N GLN A 64 19.08 -14.34 -17.34
CA GLN A 64 18.44 -13.68 -16.21
C GLN A 64 19.06 -14.07 -14.86
N ARG A 65 19.37 -15.37 -14.67
CA ARG A 65 20.10 -15.86 -13.50
C ARG A 65 21.54 -15.32 -13.45
N SER A 66 22.25 -15.28 -14.58
CA SER A 66 23.60 -14.71 -14.64
C SER A 66 23.58 -13.20 -14.41
N LYS A 67 22.58 -12.47 -14.89
CA LYS A 67 22.39 -11.04 -14.59
C LYS A 67 22.20 -10.79 -13.10
N ASN A 68 21.32 -11.54 -12.44
CA ASN A 68 21.09 -11.40 -11.00
C ASN A 68 22.34 -11.73 -10.18
N ALA A 69 23.03 -12.81 -10.51
CA ALA A 69 24.30 -13.18 -9.88
C ALA A 69 25.39 -12.10 -10.12
N LEU A 70 25.42 -11.53 -11.31
CA LEU A 70 26.36 -10.46 -11.66
C LEU A 70 26.11 -9.22 -10.82
N ILE A 71 24.86 -8.76 -10.70
CA ILE A 71 24.50 -7.61 -9.86
C ILE A 71 24.83 -7.90 -8.39
N LEU A 72 24.48 -9.10 -7.90
CA LEU A 72 24.74 -9.51 -6.52
C LEU A 72 26.23 -9.44 -6.15
N ILE A 73 27.12 -9.82 -7.07
CA ILE A 73 28.57 -9.87 -6.83
C ILE A 73 29.22 -8.53 -7.17
N LEU A 74 28.88 -7.93 -8.31
CA LEU A 74 29.55 -6.71 -8.78
C LEU A 74 29.20 -5.47 -7.95
N THR A 75 27.96 -5.35 -7.48
CA THR A 75 27.56 -4.17 -6.69
C THR A 75 28.45 -3.95 -5.47
N PRO A 76 28.61 -4.93 -4.54
CA PRO A 76 29.49 -4.73 -3.39
C PRO A 76 30.97 -4.58 -3.79
N LEU A 77 31.42 -5.24 -4.85
CA LEU A 77 32.81 -5.13 -5.33
C LEU A 77 33.13 -3.75 -5.92
N ILE A 78 32.25 -3.19 -6.74
CA ILE A 78 32.42 -1.86 -7.33
C ILE A 78 32.42 -0.78 -6.23
N LEU A 79 31.57 -0.95 -5.22
CA LEU A 79 31.43 0.00 -4.12
C LEU A 79 32.42 -0.25 -2.97
N ILE A 80 33.28 -1.26 -3.04
CA ILE A 80 34.15 -1.68 -1.93
C ILE A 80 35.06 -0.57 -1.40
N GLN A 81 35.46 0.37 -2.26
CA GLN A 81 36.27 1.51 -1.86
C GLN A 81 35.58 2.40 -0.84
N LEU A 82 34.24 2.52 -0.92
CA LEU A 82 33.45 3.26 0.06
C LEU A 82 33.44 2.52 1.42
N ALA A 83 33.36 1.19 1.41
CA ALA A 83 33.38 0.37 2.63
C ALA A 83 34.73 0.44 3.37
N LEU A 84 35.82 0.56 2.62
CA LEU A 84 37.19 0.62 3.15
C LEU A 84 37.63 2.04 3.53
N SER A 85 36.79 3.05 3.31
CA SER A 85 37.09 4.43 3.65
C SER A 85 37.26 4.61 5.17
N PRO A 86 38.22 5.44 5.63
CA PRO A 86 38.35 5.78 7.03
C PRO A 86 37.16 6.60 7.55
N GLN A 87 36.48 7.33 6.68
CA GLN A 87 35.35 8.19 7.04
C GLN A 87 34.06 7.39 7.16
N LYS A 88 33.31 7.64 8.25
CA LYS A 88 32.09 6.91 8.60
C LYS A 88 30.96 7.14 7.58
N GLU A 89 30.92 8.35 6.99
CA GLU A 89 29.96 8.77 5.98
C GLU A 89 30.02 7.89 4.72
N TYR A 90 31.23 7.65 4.18
CA TYR A 90 31.40 6.81 2.98
C TYR A 90 31.06 5.35 3.24
N ARG A 91 31.37 4.84 4.44
CA ARG A 91 30.98 3.47 4.83
C ARG A 91 29.47 3.32 4.92
N CYS A 92 28.80 4.34 5.44
CA CYS A 92 27.33 4.39 5.43
C CYS A 92 26.79 4.48 3.99
N ALA A 93 27.38 5.33 3.14
CA ALA A 93 27.01 5.41 1.73
C ALA A 93 27.12 4.07 1.02
N TYR A 94 28.17 3.26 1.31
CA TYR A 94 28.26 1.90 0.83
C TYR A 94 27.04 1.05 1.20
N CYS A 95 26.67 1.03 2.48
CA CYS A 95 25.54 0.24 2.97
C CYS A 95 24.22 0.68 2.33
N VAL A 96 23.99 2.01 2.25
CA VAL A 96 22.79 2.58 1.63
C VAL A 96 22.71 2.23 0.15
N LEU A 97 23.80 2.42 -0.61
CA LEU A 97 23.82 2.18 -2.05
C LEU A 97 23.65 0.68 -2.38
N VAL A 98 24.34 -0.23 -1.66
CA VAL A 98 24.17 -1.68 -1.86
C VAL A 98 22.73 -2.08 -1.59
N THR A 99 22.14 -1.63 -0.48
CA THR A 99 20.73 -1.95 -0.14
C THR A 99 19.77 -1.36 -1.16
N ALA A 100 19.96 -0.10 -1.56
CA ALA A 100 19.11 0.56 -2.55
C ALA A 100 19.17 -0.13 -3.91
N ILE A 101 20.36 -0.47 -4.42
CA ILE A 101 20.52 -1.18 -5.70
C ILE A 101 19.85 -2.55 -5.66
N TYR A 102 20.00 -3.31 -4.55
CA TYR A 102 19.34 -4.61 -4.42
C TYR A 102 17.82 -4.48 -4.32
N TRP A 103 17.30 -3.43 -3.64
CA TRP A 103 15.88 -3.14 -3.63
C TRP A 103 15.34 -2.77 -5.02
N MET A 104 16.06 -1.90 -5.75
CA MET A 104 15.64 -1.45 -7.08
C MET A 104 15.70 -2.56 -8.14
N THR A 105 16.66 -3.46 -8.02
CA THR A 105 16.86 -4.56 -8.99
C THR A 105 16.17 -5.85 -8.61
N GLU A 106 15.68 -5.95 -7.36
CA GLU A 106 15.02 -7.13 -6.78
C GLU A 106 15.82 -8.44 -7.01
N VAL A 107 17.14 -8.35 -6.98
CA VAL A 107 18.02 -9.55 -7.12
C VAL A 107 17.87 -10.52 -5.96
N VAL A 108 17.44 -9.99 -4.81
CA VAL A 108 17.06 -10.71 -3.60
C VAL A 108 15.67 -10.23 -3.18
N PRO A 109 14.81 -11.07 -2.59
CA PRO A 109 13.50 -10.64 -2.12
C PRO A 109 13.59 -9.40 -1.22
N LEU A 110 12.67 -8.44 -1.39
CA LEU A 110 12.72 -7.13 -0.71
C LEU A 110 12.89 -7.25 0.80
N ALA A 111 12.18 -8.20 1.43
CA ALA A 111 12.26 -8.45 2.87
C ALA A 111 13.65 -8.94 3.32
N VAL A 112 14.30 -9.76 2.50
CA VAL A 112 15.66 -10.27 2.79
C VAL A 112 16.68 -9.14 2.59
N THR A 113 16.56 -8.37 1.52
CA THR A 113 17.39 -7.17 1.29
C THR A 113 17.25 -6.18 2.46
N ALA A 114 16.05 -6.03 3.01
CA ALA A 114 15.78 -5.17 4.15
C ALA A 114 16.57 -5.57 5.42
N THR A 115 17.07 -6.81 5.51
CA THR A 115 17.90 -7.26 6.66
C THR A 115 19.40 -6.95 6.47
N LEU A 116 19.82 -6.45 5.30
CA LEU A 116 21.22 -6.10 5.06
C LEU A 116 21.81 -5.10 6.08
N PRO A 117 21.13 -4.06 6.50
CA PRO A 117 21.64 -3.13 7.52
C PRO A 117 22.07 -3.84 8.82
N VAL A 118 21.33 -4.89 9.25
CA VAL A 118 21.68 -5.67 10.47
C VAL A 118 23.07 -6.28 10.37
N MET A 119 23.49 -6.65 9.16
CA MET A 119 24.80 -7.22 8.89
C MET A 119 25.83 -6.15 8.50
N LEU A 120 25.49 -5.27 7.58
CA LEU A 120 26.44 -4.31 7.00
C LEU A 120 26.85 -3.22 8.00
N PHE A 121 25.94 -2.66 8.78
CA PHE A 121 26.27 -1.58 9.70
C PHE A 121 27.27 -1.96 10.80
N PRO A 122 27.12 -3.08 11.50
CA PRO A 122 28.13 -3.53 12.43
C PRO A 122 29.48 -3.85 11.77
N LEU A 123 29.47 -4.52 10.61
CA LEU A 123 30.69 -4.87 9.87
C LEU A 123 31.44 -3.63 9.39
N THR A 124 30.74 -2.60 8.96
CA THR A 124 31.33 -1.32 8.51
C THR A 124 31.51 -0.31 9.65
N ARG A 125 31.17 -0.67 10.88
CA ARG A 125 31.25 0.20 12.07
C ARG A 125 30.46 1.52 11.92
N VAL A 126 29.31 1.49 11.26
CA VAL A 126 28.37 2.61 11.14
C VAL A 126 27.48 2.69 12.37
N LEU A 127 26.86 1.56 12.75
CA LEU A 127 26.05 1.38 13.95
C LEU A 127 26.39 0.05 14.61
N ASP A 128 26.25 -0.05 15.91
CA ASP A 128 26.34 -1.33 16.60
C ASP A 128 25.12 -2.22 16.33
N SER A 129 25.27 -3.53 16.60
CA SER A 129 24.22 -4.52 16.33
C SER A 129 22.94 -4.25 17.13
N ASN A 130 23.05 -3.78 18.39
CA ASN A 130 21.90 -3.51 19.23
C ASN A 130 21.12 -2.28 18.76
N ALA A 131 21.83 -1.20 18.43
CA ALA A 131 21.22 0.01 17.88
C ALA A 131 20.50 -0.31 16.56
N THR A 132 21.15 -1.05 15.67
CA THR A 132 20.55 -1.46 14.40
C THR A 132 19.31 -2.35 14.60
N ALA A 133 19.36 -3.33 15.51
CA ALA A 133 18.24 -4.24 15.76
C ALA A 133 17.01 -3.52 16.35
N LYS A 134 17.20 -2.50 17.19
CA LYS A 134 16.10 -1.69 17.75
C LYS A 134 15.25 -1.02 16.70
N GLU A 135 15.83 -0.65 15.55
CA GLU A 135 15.09 -0.03 14.46
C GLU A 135 14.04 -0.95 13.81
N TYR A 136 14.22 -2.28 13.94
CA TYR A 136 13.28 -3.28 13.40
C TYR A 136 12.08 -3.56 14.30
N MET A 137 12.07 -3.07 15.55
CA MET A 137 10.95 -3.24 16.49
C MET A 137 10.80 -1.96 17.33
N ASN A 138 10.33 -0.90 16.68
CA ASN A 138 10.05 0.38 17.31
C ASN A 138 8.53 0.65 17.41
N ASP A 139 8.16 1.78 18.02
CA ASP A 139 6.77 2.16 18.26
C ASP A 139 5.95 2.23 16.95
N THR A 140 6.51 2.80 15.89
CA THR A 140 5.83 2.90 14.58
C THR A 140 5.54 1.54 13.96
N ILE A 141 6.42 0.56 14.16
CA ILE A 141 6.18 -0.82 13.70
C ILE A 141 5.03 -1.46 14.48
N PHE A 142 4.95 -1.24 15.80
CA PHE A 142 3.82 -1.73 16.60
C PHE A 142 2.50 -1.04 16.22
N LEU A 143 2.52 0.24 15.86
CA LEU A 143 1.35 0.93 15.28
C LEU A 143 0.88 0.21 14.00
N PHE A 144 1.82 -0.13 13.11
CA PHE A 144 1.53 -0.86 11.89
C PHE A 144 0.98 -2.26 12.15
N ILE A 145 1.62 -3.02 13.05
CA ILE A 145 1.15 -4.37 13.44
C ILE A 145 -0.28 -4.31 13.99
N GLY A 146 -0.56 -3.38 14.90
CA GLY A 146 -1.90 -3.20 15.47
C GLY A 146 -2.93 -2.86 14.40
N GLY A 147 -2.63 -1.91 13.52
CA GLY A 147 -3.49 -1.53 12.40
C GLY A 147 -3.79 -2.68 11.45
N LEU A 148 -2.77 -3.49 11.11
CA LEU A 148 -2.95 -4.67 10.25
C LEU A 148 -3.78 -5.78 10.91
N ILE A 149 -3.65 -6.00 12.21
CA ILE A 149 -4.49 -6.97 12.94
C ILE A 149 -5.96 -6.56 12.85
N ILE A 150 -6.25 -5.27 13.00
CA ILE A 150 -7.61 -4.75 12.90
C ILE A 150 -8.14 -4.88 11.47
N ALA A 151 -7.33 -4.53 10.48
CA ALA A 151 -7.68 -4.70 9.06
C ALA A 151 -7.97 -6.18 8.72
N ALA A 152 -7.14 -7.11 9.21
CA ALA A 152 -7.36 -8.54 9.04
C ALA A 152 -8.62 -9.05 9.75
N ALA A 153 -9.02 -8.45 10.90
CA ALA A 153 -10.27 -8.79 11.56
C ALA A 153 -11.49 -8.31 10.78
N VAL A 154 -11.42 -7.13 10.16
CA VAL A 154 -12.45 -6.60 9.24
C VAL A 154 -12.59 -7.51 8.01
N GLU A 155 -11.47 -8.01 7.48
CA GLU A 155 -11.45 -8.96 6.36
C GLU A 155 -12.04 -10.31 6.76
N LYS A 156 -11.63 -10.88 7.90
CA LYS A 156 -12.08 -12.18 8.40
C LYS A 156 -13.60 -12.25 8.64
N CYS A 157 -14.23 -11.16 9.08
CA CYS A 157 -15.69 -11.12 9.31
C CYS A 157 -16.49 -10.61 8.10
N GLU A 158 -15.86 -10.39 6.94
CA GLU A 158 -16.49 -9.90 5.70
C GLU A 158 -17.22 -8.53 5.83
N LEU A 159 -16.90 -7.75 6.88
CA LEU A 159 -17.49 -6.44 7.12
C LEU A 159 -17.25 -5.48 5.94
N HIS A 160 -16.10 -5.59 5.30
CA HIS A 160 -15.71 -4.79 4.15
C HIS A 160 -16.64 -4.97 2.95
N GLU A 161 -17.15 -6.20 2.66
CA GLU A 161 -18.11 -6.45 1.59
C GLU A 161 -19.45 -5.76 1.88
N ARG A 162 -19.91 -5.84 3.13
CA ARG A 162 -21.14 -5.14 3.56
C ARG A 162 -21.02 -3.63 3.40
N ILE A 163 -19.89 -3.04 3.81
CA ILE A 163 -19.63 -1.60 3.64
C ILE A 163 -19.66 -1.25 2.15
N ALA A 164 -18.97 -2.02 1.30
CA ALA A 164 -18.92 -1.80 -0.13
C ALA A 164 -20.32 -1.81 -0.77
N LEU A 165 -21.08 -2.87 -0.55
CA LEU A 165 -22.44 -3.00 -1.10
C LEU A 165 -23.40 -1.97 -0.54
N SER A 166 -23.26 -1.56 0.74
CA SER A 166 -24.12 -0.53 1.34
C SER A 166 -23.97 0.84 0.67
N VAL A 167 -22.77 1.19 0.24
CA VAL A 167 -22.53 2.44 -0.50
C VAL A 167 -22.91 2.30 -1.97
N LEU A 168 -22.52 1.20 -2.62
CA LEU A 168 -22.80 0.98 -4.04
C LEU A 168 -24.30 0.97 -4.37
N ARG A 169 -25.16 0.48 -3.46
CA ARG A 169 -26.63 0.52 -3.66
C ARG A 169 -27.23 1.93 -3.67
N LEU A 170 -26.53 2.92 -3.10
CA LEU A 170 -26.97 4.32 -3.09
C LEU A 170 -26.64 5.04 -4.40
N VAL A 171 -25.78 4.43 -5.21
CA VAL A 171 -25.33 4.99 -6.48
C VAL A 171 -26.33 4.60 -7.57
N GLY A 172 -26.80 5.56 -8.34
CA GLY A 172 -27.75 5.30 -9.44
C GLY A 172 -27.12 4.52 -10.59
N GLY A 173 -27.95 4.05 -11.54
CA GLY A 173 -27.54 3.22 -12.69
C GLY A 173 -26.71 3.95 -13.78
N GLU A 174 -26.32 5.21 -13.63
CA GLU A 174 -25.46 5.90 -14.60
C GLU A 174 -24.00 5.51 -14.42
N PRO A 175 -23.28 5.15 -15.49
CA PRO A 175 -21.88 4.67 -15.42
C PRO A 175 -20.92 5.62 -14.69
N LYS A 176 -21.10 6.94 -14.83
CA LYS A 176 -20.26 7.94 -14.13
C LYS A 176 -20.41 7.91 -12.62
N TRP A 177 -21.65 7.73 -12.12
CA TRP A 177 -21.92 7.63 -10.69
C TRP A 177 -21.50 6.26 -10.14
N ILE A 178 -21.72 5.18 -10.92
CA ILE A 178 -21.22 3.83 -10.59
C ILE A 178 -19.70 3.88 -10.38
N MET A 179 -18.97 4.52 -11.31
CA MET A 179 -17.52 4.70 -11.19
C MET A 179 -17.15 5.49 -9.93
N LEU A 180 -17.84 6.60 -9.64
CA LEU A 180 -17.60 7.38 -8.44
C LEU A 180 -17.87 6.55 -7.18
N GLY A 181 -18.97 5.77 -7.16
CA GLY A 181 -19.29 4.88 -6.04
C GLY A 181 -18.19 3.85 -5.78
N PHE A 182 -17.68 3.19 -6.83
CA PHE A 182 -16.53 2.29 -6.72
C PHE A 182 -15.29 3.00 -6.20
N MET A 183 -15.00 4.19 -6.72
CA MET A 183 -13.83 4.97 -6.28
C MET A 183 -13.93 5.40 -4.82
N VAL A 184 -15.08 5.92 -4.39
CA VAL A 184 -15.28 6.38 -3.01
C VAL A 184 -15.16 5.21 -2.03
N VAL A 185 -15.83 4.09 -2.32
CA VAL A 185 -15.75 2.90 -1.47
C VAL A 185 -14.32 2.35 -1.42
N THR A 186 -13.67 2.24 -2.58
CA THR A 186 -12.30 1.73 -2.65
C THR A 186 -11.34 2.64 -1.89
N ALA A 187 -11.43 3.95 -2.04
CA ALA A 187 -10.58 4.90 -1.33
C ALA A 187 -10.83 4.87 0.18
N LEU A 188 -12.10 4.81 0.61
CA LEU A 188 -12.46 4.69 2.03
C LEU A 188 -11.91 3.41 2.65
N LEU A 189 -12.10 2.26 2.01
CA LEU A 189 -11.58 1.00 2.51
C LEU A 189 -10.05 0.98 2.49
N SER A 190 -9.42 1.48 1.44
CA SER A 190 -7.98 1.53 1.30
C SER A 190 -7.30 2.48 2.29
N SER A 191 -8.03 3.43 2.85
CA SER A 191 -7.52 4.28 3.94
C SER A 191 -7.25 3.51 5.23
N PHE A 192 -7.86 2.31 5.42
CA PHE A 192 -7.75 1.53 6.65
C PHE A 192 -7.29 0.09 6.43
N ILE A 193 -7.47 -0.43 5.20
CA ILE A 193 -7.09 -1.78 4.79
C ILE A 193 -6.01 -1.64 3.71
N SER A 194 -5.19 -2.66 3.50
CA SER A 194 -4.15 -2.59 2.46
C SER A 194 -4.75 -2.36 1.07
N ASN A 195 -4.08 -1.53 0.25
CA ASN A 195 -4.48 -1.23 -1.13
C ASN A 195 -4.69 -2.52 -1.94
N THR A 196 -3.83 -3.51 -1.72
CA THR A 196 -3.88 -4.82 -2.39
C THR A 196 -5.14 -5.60 -2.04
N ALA A 197 -5.45 -5.75 -0.74
CA ALA A 197 -6.64 -6.47 -0.28
C ALA A 197 -7.92 -5.78 -0.74
N THR A 198 -7.99 -4.45 -0.62
CA THR A 198 -9.12 -3.65 -1.10
C THR A 198 -9.34 -3.84 -2.60
N THR A 199 -8.28 -3.78 -3.40
CA THR A 199 -8.38 -3.98 -4.85
C THR A 199 -8.82 -5.40 -5.21
N ALA A 200 -8.23 -6.41 -4.58
CA ALA A 200 -8.57 -7.81 -4.82
C ALA A 200 -10.04 -8.13 -4.54
N MET A 201 -10.64 -7.43 -3.56
CA MET A 201 -12.05 -7.58 -3.23
C MET A 201 -12.96 -6.77 -4.17
N MET A 202 -12.59 -5.54 -4.51
CA MET A 202 -13.44 -4.66 -5.32
C MET A 202 -13.49 -5.07 -6.79
N VAL A 203 -12.43 -5.68 -7.32
CA VAL A 203 -12.35 -6.10 -8.72
C VAL A 203 -13.43 -7.14 -9.10
N PRO A 204 -13.66 -8.24 -8.36
CA PRO A 204 -14.73 -9.18 -8.67
C PRO A 204 -16.13 -8.55 -8.63
N ILE A 205 -16.39 -7.64 -7.69
CA ILE A 205 -17.66 -6.90 -7.60
C ILE A 205 -17.84 -6.05 -8.87
N CYS A 206 -16.79 -5.31 -9.25
CA CYS A 206 -16.79 -4.48 -10.45
C CYS A 206 -16.99 -5.31 -11.73
N GLN A 207 -16.29 -6.44 -11.86
CA GLN A 207 -16.44 -7.35 -13.01
C GLN A 207 -17.87 -7.88 -13.14
N SER A 208 -18.53 -8.19 -12.02
CA SER A 208 -19.92 -8.59 -12.04
C SER A 208 -20.87 -7.47 -12.51
N VAL A 209 -20.61 -6.22 -12.11
CA VAL A 209 -21.37 -5.06 -12.59
C VAL A 209 -21.10 -4.83 -14.07
N ILE A 210 -19.86 -4.94 -14.53
CA ILE A 210 -19.49 -4.80 -15.93
C ILE A 210 -20.16 -5.88 -16.80
N SER A 211 -20.16 -7.14 -16.37
CA SER A 211 -20.82 -8.22 -17.14
C SER A 211 -22.32 -7.98 -17.27
N GLN A 212 -22.98 -7.47 -16.22
CA GLN A 212 -24.40 -7.12 -16.29
C GLN A 212 -24.63 -5.95 -17.27
N LEU A 213 -23.80 -4.91 -17.22
CA LEU A 213 -23.87 -3.78 -18.15
C LEU A 213 -23.72 -4.23 -19.61
N ILE A 214 -22.80 -5.14 -19.89
CA ILE A 214 -22.57 -5.68 -21.23
C ILE A 214 -23.78 -6.50 -21.67
N THR A 215 -24.31 -7.38 -20.82
CA THR A 215 -25.48 -8.23 -21.12
C THR A 215 -26.72 -7.38 -21.37
N SER A 216 -26.98 -6.37 -20.55
CA SER A 216 -28.09 -5.44 -20.74
C SER A 216 -27.96 -4.69 -22.08
N PHE A 217 -26.77 -4.23 -22.41
CA PHE A 217 -26.52 -3.57 -23.68
C PHE A 217 -26.74 -4.52 -24.87
N GLU A 218 -26.29 -5.77 -24.81
CA GLU A 218 -26.43 -6.76 -25.88
C GLU A 218 -27.89 -7.17 -26.12
N SER A 219 -28.75 -7.07 -25.13
CA SER A 219 -30.19 -7.36 -25.24
C SER A 219 -30.99 -6.27 -25.98
N HIS A 220 -30.43 -5.09 -26.24
CA HIS A 220 -31.11 -4.02 -26.95
C HIS A 220 -30.95 -4.14 -28.46
N PRO A 221 -32.05 -4.03 -29.26
CA PRO A 221 -32.04 -4.32 -30.71
C PRO A 221 -31.25 -3.33 -31.58
N GLN A 222 -30.82 -2.18 -31.05
CA GLN A 222 -30.09 -1.13 -31.77
C GLN A 222 -28.57 -1.14 -31.60
N ASN A 223 -27.97 -2.32 -31.46
CA ASN A 223 -26.53 -2.48 -31.20
C ASN A 223 -25.64 -1.99 -32.34
N SER A 224 -25.18 -0.74 -32.27
CA SER A 224 -24.16 -0.20 -33.15
C SER A 224 -22.75 -0.66 -32.74
N ALA A 225 -21.84 -0.78 -33.74
CA ALA A 225 -20.43 -1.08 -33.48
C ALA A 225 -19.77 -0.02 -32.53
N SER A 226 -20.25 1.23 -32.60
CA SER A 226 -19.85 2.31 -31.72
C SER A 226 -20.24 2.06 -30.25
N GLY A 227 -21.41 1.52 -29.99
CA GLY A 227 -21.87 1.20 -28.64
C GLY A 227 -21.07 0.08 -27.98
N ARG A 228 -20.71 -0.98 -28.72
CA ARG A 228 -19.83 -2.05 -28.21
C ARG A 228 -18.44 -1.52 -27.82
N LEU A 229 -17.90 -0.58 -28.60
CA LEU A 229 -16.63 0.08 -28.25
C LEU A 229 -16.78 0.94 -26.99
N GLY A 230 -17.93 1.62 -26.85
CA GLY A 230 -18.28 2.40 -25.65
C GLY A 230 -18.33 1.54 -24.38
N CYS A 231 -19.02 0.37 -24.44
CA CYS A 231 -19.08 -0.59 -23.33
C CYS A 231 -17.68 -1.11 -22.94
N LYS A 232 -16.85 -1.44 -23.93
CA LYS A 232 -15.47 -1.90 -23.67
C LYS A 232 -14.62 -0.83 -23.01
N ARG A 233 -14.69 0.40 -23.47
CA ARG A 233 -13.99 1.56 -22.86
C ARG A 233 -14.47 1.80 -21.42
N MET A 234 -15.78 1.76 -21.20
CA MET A 234 -16.37 1.89 -19.87
C MET A 234 -15.87 0.81 -18.92
N ALA A 235 -15.83 -0.46 -19.36
CA ALA A 235 -15.28 -1.56 -18.56
C ALA A 235 -13.82 -1.30 -18.17
N THR A 236 -12.99 -0.86 -19.12
CA THR A 236 -11.60 -0.45 -18.88
C THR A 236 -11.51 0.65 -17.81
N GLY A 237 -12.31 1.71 -17.95
CA GLY A 237 -12.35 2.83 -17.00
C GLY A 237 -12.79 2.41 -15.59
N LEU A 238 -13.85 1.59 -15.49
CA LEU A 238 -14.37 1.09 -14.21
C LEU A 238 -13.34 0.23 -13.47
N VAL A 239 -12.68 -0.70 -14.15
CA VAL A 239 -11.66 -1.54 -13.51
C VAL A 239 -10.43 -0.72 -13.12
N MET A 240 -9.99 0.22 -13.98
CA MET A 240 -8.87 1.11 -13.69
C MET A 240 -9.15 2.04 -12.51
N SER A 241 -10.41 2.48 -12.35
CA SER A 241 -10.80 3.37 -11.26
C SER A 241 -10.52 2.77 -9.87
N ILE A 242 -10.57 1.43 -9.75
CA ILE A 242 -10.31 0.73 -8.49
C ILE A 242 -8.86 0.87 -8.07
N CYS A 243 -7.88 0.59 -8.96
CA CYS A 243 -6.47 0.69 -8.56
C CYS A 243 -6.05 2.15 -8.30
N PHE A 244 -6.55 3.11 -9.06
CA PHE A 244 -6.27 4.52 -8.80
C PHE A 244 -6.87 4.97 -7.47
N ALA A 245 -8.12 4.59 -7.20
CA ALA A 245 -8.77 4.91 -5.93
C ALA A 245 -8.10 4.22 -4.73
N ALA A 246 -7.60 2.99 -4.89
CA ALA A 246 -6.87 2.30 -3.83
C ALA A 246 -5.54 3.00 -3.49
N ASN A 247 -4.76 3.36 -4.50
CA ASN A 247 -3.48 4.04 -4.30
C ASN A 247 -3.66 5.45 -3.71
N ILE A 248 -4.65 6.22 -4.19
CA ILE A 248 -5.00 7.54 -3.64
C ILE A 248 -5.55 7.40 -2.23
N GLY A 249 -6.50 6.48 -2.00
CA GLY A 249 -7.15 6.25 -0.71
C GLY A 249 -6.18 5.91 0.40
N GLY A 250 -5.16 5.08 0.11
CA GLY A 250 -4.12 4.73 1.07
C GLY A 250 -3.32 5.91 1.62
N THR A 251 -3.31 7.06 0.94
CA THR A 251 -2.64 8.27 1.44
C THR A 251 -3.43 8.98 2.55
N GLY A 252 -4.74 8.71 2.67
CA GLY A 252 -5.65 9.47 3.54
C GLY A 252 -5.40 9.30 5.04
N THR A 253 -4.91 8.16 5.49
CA THR A 253 -4.59 7.91 6.89
C THR A 253 -3.13 7.49 7.08
N ALA A 254 -2.61 7.63 8.27
CA ALA A 254 -1.23 7.26 8.60
C ALA A 254 -0.97 5.75 8.37
N THR A 255 -1.96 4.89 8.62
CA THR A 255 -1.87 3.43 8.49
C THR A 255 -2.35 2.90 7.14
N GLY A 256 -2.89 3.73 6.26
CA GLY A 256 -3.48 3.32 4.97
C GLY A 256 -2.45 2.76 3.98
N THR A 257 -1.21 3.23 4.04
CA THR A 257 -0.11 2.69 3.24
C THR A 257 1.20 2.66 4.03
N PRO A 258 2.07 1.67 3.81
CA PRO A 258 3.36 1.58 4.49
C PRO A 258 4.27 2.81 4.29
N SER A 259 4.17 3.50 3.15
CA SER A 259 4.95 4.71 2.88
C SER A 259 4.70 5.83 3.90
N ASN A 260 3.45 5.98 4.37
CA ASN A 260 3.11 6.98 5.40
C ASN A 260 3.78 6.63 6.74
N LEU A 261 3.85 5.35 7.07
CA LEU A 261 4.53 4.87 8.28
C LEU A 261 6.04 5.00 8.19
N VAL A 262 6.61 4.88 6.98
CA VAL A 262 8.04 5.20 6.75
C VAL A 262 8.32 6.64 7.17
N LEU A 263 7.47 7.59 6.76
CA LEU A 263 7.63 8.99 7.17
C LEU A 263 7.58 9.14 8.69
N LEU A 264 6.56 8.57 9.35
CA LEU A 264 6.40 8.69 10.80
C LEU A 264 7.59 8.08 11.56
N GLY A 265 8.03 6.90 11.16
CA GLY A 265 9.18 6.25 11.80
C GLY A 265 10.50 6.95 11.54
N GLN A 266 10.72 7.45 10.32
CA GLN A 266 11.93 8.24 10.02
C GLN A 266 11.91 9.59 10.73
N LEU A 267 10.74 10.22 10.88
CA LEU A 267 10.60 11.44 11.68
C LEU A 267 11.03 11.19 13.12
N SER A 268 10.54 10.13 13.76
CA SER A 268 10.93 9.79 15.15
C SER A 268 12.42 9.43 15.29
N THR A 269 13.00 8.79 14.27
CA THR A 269 14.42 8.40 14.25
C THR A 269 15.33 9.60 14.00
N MET A 270 15.02 10.41 13.00
CA MET A 270 15.84 11.55 12.62
C MET A 270 15.67 12.73 13.60
N TYR A 271 14.45 12.92 14.11
CA TYR A 271 14.07 14.04 14.96
C TYR A 271 13.35 13.58 16.23
N PRO A 272 14.04 13.01 17.22
CA PRO A 272 13.41 12.49 18.44
C PRO A 272 12.62 13.55 19.22
N ASP A 273 13.05 14.82 19.13
CA ASP A 273 12.40 15.95 19.79
C ASP A 273 11.17 16.49 19.05
N SER A 274 10.86 15.94 17.85
CA SER A 274 9.67 16.29 17.06
C SER A 274 8.39 15.65 17.59
N ASP A 275 8.43 14.99 18.75
CA ASP A 275 7.33 14.21 19.33
C ASP A 275 6.01 15.00 19.37
N GLY A 276 4.97 14.43 18.77
CA GLY A 276 3.65 15.04 18.66
C GLY A 276 3.46 16.03 17.49
N SER A 277 4.52 16.41 16.75
CA SER A 277 4.40 17.35 15.62
C SER A 277 3.58 16.79 14.45
N LEU A 278 3.60 15.48 14.24
CA LEU A 278 2.82 14.77 13.25
C LEU A 278 2.22 13.50 13.88
N ASN A 279 0.98 13.60 14.34
CA ASN A 279 0.24 12.49 14.91
C ASN A 279 -0.85 11.97 13.94
N TYR A 280 -1.59 10.93 14.35
CA TYR A 280 -2.64 10.33 13.51
C TYR A 280 -3.72 11.34 13.09
N VAL A 281 -4.11 12.24 13.99
CA VAL A 281 -5.15 13.25 13.72
C VAL A 281 -4.63 14.32 12.76
N SER A 282 -3.44 14.87 13.02
CA SER A 282 -2.84 15.90 12.16
C SER A 282 -2.61 15.36 10.74
N TRP A 283 -2.25 14.07 10.62
CA TRP A 283 -2.15 13.42 9.32
C TRP A 283 -3.50 13.39 8.60
N ILE A 284 -4.60 12.95 9.26
CA ILE A 284 -5.93 12.91 8.64
C ILE A 284 -6.38 14.30 8.25
N VAL A 285 -6.29 15.28 9.14
CA VAL A 285 -6.70 16.67 8.86
C VAL A 285 -5.96 17.24 7.65
N PHE A 286 -4.69 16.89 7.49
CA PHE A 286 -3.88 17.29 6.35
C PHE A 286 -4.15 16.45 5.09
N ALA A 287 -4.06 15.13 5.17
CA ALA A 287 -4.01 14.25 3.99
C ALA A 287 -5.40 13.92 3.41
N TYR A 288 -6.43 13.82 4.25
CA TYR A 288 -7.76 13.41 3.80
C TYR A 288 -8.40 14.40 2.81
N PRO A 289 -8.36 15.73 3.02
CA PRO A 289 -8.86 16.68 2.02
C PRO A 289 -8.10 16.60 0.70
N LEU A 290 -6.77 16.47 0.72
CA LEU A 290 -5.96 16.32 -0.49
C LEU A 290 -6.31 15.02 -1.21
N MET A 291 -6.47 13.93 -0.49
CA MET A 291 -6.88 12.62 -1.03
C MET A 291 -8.22 12.74 -1.76
N LEU A 292 -9.22 13.42 -1.17
CA LEU A 292 -10.52 13.63 -1.80
C LEU A 292 -10.42 14.48 -3.07
N VAL A 293 -9.58 15.52 -3.07
CA VAL A 293 -9.33 16.34 -4.26
C VAL A 293 -8.65 15.51 -5.35
N CYS A 294 -7.62 14.74 -5.03
CA CYS A 294 -6.96 13.84 -5.99
C CYS A 294 -7.94 12.80 -6.55
N LEU A 295 -8.81 12.23 -5.70
CA LEU A 295 -9.83 11.26 -6.09
C LEU A 295 -10.86 11.87 -7.05
N PHE A 296 -11.29 13.11 -6.78
CA PHE A 296 -12.21 13.84 -7.65
C PHE A 296 -11.60 14.08 -9.04
N PHE A 297 -10.36 14.54 -9.12
CA PHE A 297 -9.69 14.74 -10.40
C PHE A 297 -9.40 13.43 -11.14
N ALA A 298 -9.10 12.35 -10.41
CA ALA A 298 -8.97 11.02 -10.99
C ALA A 298 -10.30 10.54 -11.59
N TRP A 299 -11.41 10.73 -10.89
CA TRP A 299 -12.75 10.43 -11.40
C TRP A 299 -13.08 11.26 -12.65
N LEU A 300 -12.83 12.56 -12.61
CA LEU A 300 -13.08 13.45 -13.76
C LEU A 300 -12.27 13.02 -14.99
N LEU A 301 -10.98 12.73 -14.80
CA LEU A 301 -10.09 12.22 -15.84
C LEU A 301 -10.64 10.95 -16.48
N LEU A 302 -11.01 9.96 -15.67
CA LEU A 302 -11.53 8.68 -16.14
C LEU A 302 -12.87 8.83 -16.85
N CYS A 303 -13.75 9.73 -16.39
CA CYS A 303 -14.99 10.06 -17.09
C CYS A 303 -14.72 10.63 -18.48
N VAL A 304 -13.79 11.57 -18.62
CA VAL A 304 -13.44 12.18 -19.91
C VAL A 304 -12.82 11.17 -20.87
N PHE A 305 -11.93 10.29 -20.37
CA PHE A 305 -11.20 9.34 -21.22
C PHE A 305 -12.02 8.10 -21.59
N PHE A 306 -12.80 7.57 -20.68
CA PHE A 306 -13.42 6.25 -20.81
C PHE A 306 -14.95 6.26 -20.88
N LEU A 307 -15.63 7.29 -20.38
CA LEU A 307 -17.09 7.33 -20.32
C LEU A 307 -17.73 8.26 -21.38
N ARG A 308 -16.95 8.88 -22.26
CA ARG A 308 -17.47 9.85 -23.25
C ARG A 308 -18.58 9.28 -24.15
N ASN A 309 -18.52 7.96 -24.45
CA ASN A 309 -19.50 7.25 -25.28
C ASN A 309 -20.08 6.04 -24.50
N ALA A 310 -20.20 6.15 -23.17
CA ALA A 310 -20.78 5.10 -22.36
C ALA A 310 -22.29 4.96 -22.66
N PRO A 311 -22.87 3.75 -22.46
CA PRO A 311 -24.30 3.56 -22.56
C PRO A 311 -25.07 4.43 -21.57
N GLU A 312 -26.33 4.69 -21.90
CA GLU A 312 -27.25 5.42 -21.02
C GLU A 312 -27.53 4.63 -19.72
N LYS A 313 -28.19 5.31 -18.78
CA LYS A 313 -28.58 4.77 -17.48
C LYS A 313 -29.26 3.41 -17.59
N ASP A 314 -28.82 2.43 -16.79
CA ASP A 314 -29.45 1.12 -16.66
C ASP A 314 -29.95 0.91 -15.22
N ASP A 315 -31.27 0.90 -15.06
CA ASP A 315 -31.90 0.73 -13.73
C ASP A 315 -31.76 -0.71 -13.20
N HIS A 316 -31.53 -1.71 -14.06
CA HIS A 316 -31.30 -3.10 -13.64
C HIS A 316 -30.04 -3.27 -12.79
N ILE A 317 -29.03 -2.43 -12.97
CA ILE A 317 -27.80 -2.48 -12.16
C ILE A 317 -28.10 -2.06 -10.72
N THR A 318 -28.89 -1.01 -10.57
CA THR A 318 -29.31 -0.55 -9.22
C THR A 318 -30.09 -1.64 -8.51
N GLU A 319 -31.01 -2.32 -9.22
CA GLU A 319 -31.78 -3.43 -8.69
C GLU A 319 -30.89 -4.65 -8.33
N MET A 320 -29.92 -4.97 -9.17
CA MET A 320 -28.94 -6.03 -8.90
C MET A 320 -28.09 -5.74 -7.64
N LEU A 321 -27.58 -4.53 -7.50
CA LEU A 321 -26.80 -4.12 -6.32
C LEU A 321 -27.66 -4.15 -5.06
N HIS A 322 -28.92 -3.70 -5.17
CA HIS A 322 -29.88 -3.78 -4.07
C HIS A 322 -30.19 -5.23 -3.68
N SER A 323 -30.48 -6.09 -4.66
CA SER A 323 -30.69 -7.53 -4.44
C SER A 323 -29.49 -8.23 -3.82
N ARG A 324 -28.26 -7.88 -4.22
CA ARG A 324 -27.04 -8.42 -3.59
C ARG A 324 -26.94 -8.01 -2.13
N TYR A 325 -27.21 -6.75 -1.83
CA TYR A 325 -27.21 -6.27 -0.44
C TYR A 325 -28.28 -6.96 0.41
N GLU A 326 -29.49 -7.15 -0.12
CA GLU A 326 -30.58 -7.82 0.57
C GLU A 326 -30.30 -9.31 0.84
N LYS A 327 -29.54 -9.96 -0.05
CA LYS A 327 -29.11 -11.36 0.13
C LYS A 327 -28.04 -11.53 1.21
N LEU A 328 -27.40 -10.45 1.65
CA LEU A 328 -26.46 -10.53 2.78
C LEU A 328 -27.22 -10.96 4.06
N PRO A 329 -26.67 -11.87 4.83
CA PRO A 329 -27.24 -12.23 6.12
C PRO A 329 -27.32 -10.99 7.03
N ARG A 330 -28.17 -11.04 8.06
CA ARG A 330 -28.18 -9.98 9.07
C ARG A 330 -26.81 -9.81 9.70
N MET A 331 -26.44 -8.57 10.03
CA MET A 331 -25.15 -8.24 10.61
C MET A 331 -24.84 -9.15 11.81
N SER A 332 -23.80 -9.95 11.68
CA SER A 332 -23.37 -10.96 12.66
C SER A 332 -22.86 -10.30 13.96
N TYR A 333 -22.74 -11.09 15.02
CA TYR A 333 -22.15 -10.59 16.28
C TYR A 333 -20.68 -10.23 16.06
N ALA A 334 -19.93 -11.02 15.28
CA ALA A 334 -18.55 -10.75 14.93
C ALA A 334 -18.39 -9.40 14.19
N GLU A 335 -19.21 -9.14 13.14
CA GLU A 335 -19.20 -7.86 12.43
C GLU A 335 -19.46 -6.68 13.36
N LYS A 336 -20.44 -6.78 14.27
CA LYS A 336 -20.75 -5.73 15.25
C LYS A 336 -19.60 -5.49 16.23
N SER A 337 -18.99 -6.56 16.71
CA SER A 337 -17.88 -6.47 17.66
C SER A 337 -16.62 -5.89 17.02
N VAL A 338 -16.31 -6.28 15.78
CA VAL A 338 -15.19 -5.70 15.01
C VAL A 338 -15.44 -4.23 14.71
N THR A 339 -16.68 -3.86 14.30
CA THR A 339 -17.07 -2.47 14.10
C THR A 339 -16.90 -1.66 15.38
N PHE A 340 -17.33 -2.20 16.51
CA PHE A 340 -17.18 -1.55 17.81
C PHE A 340 -15.69 -1.34 18.15
N CYS A 341 -14.87 -2.38 18.02
CA CYS A 341 -13.42 -2.27 18.24
C CYS A 341 -12.76 -1.22 17.34
N PHE A 342 -13.18 -1.16 16.07
CA PHE A 342 -12.67 -0.17 15.12
C PHE A 342 -13.07 1.26 15.50
N VAL A 343 -14.33 1.47 15.90
CA VAL A 343 -14.80 2.78 16.39
C VAL A 343 -14.07 3.19 17.67
N VAL A 344 -13.86 2.24 18.59
CA VAL A 344 -13.07 2.50 19.81
C VAL A 344 -11.64 2.92 19.46
N LEU A 345 -11.00 2.25 18.50
CA LEU A 345 -9.65 2.64 18.07
C LEU A 345 -9.63 4.06 17.50
N LEU A 346 -10.56 4.39 16.60
CA LEU A 346 -10.64 5.74 16.05
C LEU A 346 -10.87 6.78 17.14
N PHE A 347 -11.72 6.44 18.13
CA PHE A 347 -11.94 7.31 19.29
C PHE A 347 -10.64 7.51 20.09
N LEU A 348 -9.91 6.43 20.39
CA LEU A 348 -8.64 6.52 21.12
C LEU A 348 -7.61 7.36 20.37
N TRP A 349 -7.48 7.22 19.07
CA TRP A 349 -6.56 8.03 18.25
C TRP A 349 -6.98 9.50 18.21
N MET A 350 -8.28 9.78 17.98
CA MET A 350 -8.78 11.16 17.86
C MET A 350 -8.69 11.94 19.17
N PHE A 351 -8.96 11.30 20.30
CA PHE A 351 -9.01 11.98 21.60
C PHE A 351 -7.71 11.88 22.40
N ARG A 352 -6.71 11.17 21.89
CA ARG A 352 -5.38 11.14 22.51
C ARG A 352 -4.76 12.53 22.55
N GLU A 353 -4.72 13.19 21.40
CA GLU A 353 -4.06 14.48 21.23
C GLU A 353 -4.75 15.29 20.11
N PRO A 354 -5.95 15.82 20.36
CA PRO A 354 -6.78 16.46 19.33
C PRO A 354 -6.26 17.85 18.89
N GLY A 355 -5.23 18.41 19.52
CA GLY A 355 -4.62 19.67 19.17
C GLY A 355 -5.39 20.93 19.65
N ILE A 356 -6.73 20.86 19.73
CA ILE A 356 -7.60 22.00 20.13
C ILE A 356 -7.79 22.02 21.65
N VAL A 357 -7.96 20.86 22.26
CA VAL A 357 -8.14 20.66 23.69
C VAL A 357 -7.12 19.65 24.22
N ARG A 358 -6.88 19.67 25.54
CA ARG A 358 -6.01 18.65 26.15
C ARG A 358 -6.66 17.28 26.01
N GLY A 359 -6.02 16.40 25.23
CA GLY A 359 -6.43 15.01 25.09
C GLY A 359 -6.05 14.16 26.31
N PHE A 360 -6.60 12.94 26.35
CA PHE A 360 -6.31 12.03 27.47
C PHE A 360 -4.84 11.57 27.50
N GLY A 361 -4.11 11.62 26.35
CA GLY A 361 -2.69 11.34 26.30
C GLY A 361 -1.84 12.20 27.21
N SER A 362 -2.28 13.44 27.50
CA SER A 362 -1.59 14.36 28.40
C SER A 362 -1.60 13.94 29.88
N TYR A 363 -2.42 12.96 30.28
CA TYR A 363 -2.40 12.40 31.63
C TYR A 363 -1.28 11.35 31.84
N PHE A 364 -0.63 10.93 30.76
CA PHE A 364 0.50 10.01 30.80
C PHE A 364 1.83 10.78 30.65
N PRO A 365 2.92 10.30 31.24
CA PRO A 365 4.25 10.83 30.94
C PRO A 365 4.56 10.77 29.44
N LYS A 366 5.35 11.72 28.93
CA LYS A 366 5.74 11.74 27.52
C LYS A 366 6.33 10.39 27.08
N GLY A 367 5.89 9.91 25.92
CA GLY A 367 6.34 8.63 25.36
C GLY A 367 5.75 7.38 25.99
N CYS A 368 4.98 7.45 27.10
CA CYS A 368 4.38 6.28 27.73
C CYS A 368 3.08 5.81 27.05
N TYR A 369 2.35 6.70 26.42
CA TYR A 369 1.11 6.37 25.71
C TYR A 369 1.16 6.98 24.30
N THR A 370 1.24 6.11 23.29
CA THR A 370 1.35 6.49 21.88
C THR A 370 0.15 5.96 21.08
N ASP A 371 0.09 6.28 19.80
CA ASP A 371 -0.93 5.72 18.88
C ASP A 371 -0.79 4.20 18.74
N SER A 372 0.45 3.67 18.85
CA SER A 372 0.70 2.24 18.85
C SER A 372 0.11 1.53 20.07
N THR A 373 0.18 2.19 21.24
CA THR A 373 -0.42 1.66 22.48
C THR A 373 -1.93 1.46 22.30
N SER A 374 -2.63 2.45 21.73
CA SER A 374 -4.05 2.36 21.40
C SER A 374 -4.35 1.20 20.44
N ALA A 375 -3.55 1.09 19.37
CA ALA A 375 -3.70 0.03 18.37
C ALA A 375 -3.49 -1.37 18.99
N MET A 376 -2.47 -1.54 19.83
CA MET A 376 -2.16 -2.82 20.47
C MET A 376 -3.21 -3.21 21.52
N ILE A 377 -3.79 -2.26 22.27
CA ILE A 377 -4.92 -2.53 23.17
C ILE A 377 -6.09 -3.11 22.38
N VAL A 378 -6.48 -2.47 21.27
CA VAL A 378 -7.60 -2.95 20.46
C VAL A 378 -7.25 -4.27 19.76
N ALA A 379 -6.04 -4.44 19.26
CA ALA A 379 -5.57 -5.71 18.71
C ALA A 379 -5.69 -6.84 19.74
N PHE A 380 -5.27 -6.62 20.99
CA PHE A 380 -5.41 -7.59 22.06
C PHE A 380 -6.89 -7.94 22.34
N LEU A 381 -7.78 -6.95 22.35
CA LEU A 381 -9.22 -7.17 22.49
C LEU A 381 -9.79 -8.07 21.37
N LEU A 382 -9.31 -7.92 20.13
CA LEU A 382 -9.75 -8.78 19.01
C LEU A 382 -9.36 -10.25 19.19
N PHE A 383 -8.24 -10.55 19.85
CA PHE A 383 -7.85 -11.91 20.18
C PHE A 383 -8.62 -12.50 21.37
N THR A 384 -9.26 -11.67 22.19
CA THR A 384 -9.97 -12.13 23.41
C THR A 384 -11.48 -12.16 23.23
N LEU A 385 -12.05 -11.27 22.40
CA LEU A 385 -13.49 -11.20 22.20
C LEU A 385 -13.99 -12.37 21.34
N PRO A 386 -15.15 -13.00 21.71
CA PRO A 386 -15.72 -14.13 20.99
C PRO A 386 -16.39 -13.70 19.69
N THR A 387 -16.45 -14.62 18.70
CA THR A 387 -17.16 -14.42 17.43
C THR A 387 -18.67 -14.53 17.57
N GLU A 388 -19.16 -15.25 18.58
CA GLU A 388 -20.58 -15.49 18.84
C GLU A 388 -20.99 -14.80 20.14
N LYS A 389 -22.27 -14.38 20.21
CA LYS A 389 -22.82 -13.79 21.44
C LYS A 389 -22.74 -14.81 22.56
N PRO A 390 -22.13 -14.46 23.72
CA PRO A 390 -22.09 -15.35 24.88
C PRO A 390 -23.51 -15.69 25.32
N ASP A 391 -23.86 -16.95 25.27
CA ASP A 391 -25.15 -17.43 25.74
C ASP A 391 -25.02 -18.00 27.16
N PHE A 392 -25.39 -17.18 28.16
CA PHE A 392 -25.33 -17.58 29.56
C PHE A 392 -26.54 -18.41 30.00
N ARG A 393 -27.54 -18.61 29.11
CA ARG A 393 -28.80 -19.27 29.46
C ARG A 393 -28.92 -20.69 28.92
N THR A 394 -28.23 -21.03 27.85
CA THR A 394 -28.35 -22.36 27.23
C THR A 394 -27.22 -23.26 27.70
N TYR A 395 -27.60 -24.39 28.30
CA TYR A 395 -26.67 -25.44 28.73
C TYR A 395 -26.18 -26.21 27.49
N LYS A 396 -25.17 -25.67 26.81
CA LYS A 396 -24.51 -26.38 25.70
C LYS A 396 -23.65 -27.53 26.26
N LYS A 397 -23.55 -28.64 25.50
CA LYS A 397 -22.65 -29.74 25.84
C LYS A 397 -21.22 -29.22 26.02
N LYS A 398 -20.50 -29.79 26.99
CA LYS A 398 -19.14 -29.36 27.39
C LYS A 398 -18.14 -29.25 26.24
N ASP A 399 -18.32 -30.06 25.21
CA ASP A 399 -17.45 -30.06 24.02
C ASP A 399 -17.78 -28.92 23.06
N GLU A 400 -19.07 -28.57 22.87
CA GLU A 400 -19.50 -27.40 22.09
C GLU A 400 -19.10 -26.09 22.76
N LEU A 401 -19.11 -26.04 24.09
CA LEU A 401 -18.60 -24.89 24.86
C LEU A 401 -17.09 -24.70 24.67
N LYS A 402 -16.31 -25.80 24.63
CA LYS A 402 -14.87 -25.75 24.39
C LYS A 402 -14.53 -25.29 22.96
N GLU A 403 -15.30 -25.68 21.96
CA GLU A 403 -15.10 -25.21 20.60
C GLU A 403 -15.55 -23.76 20.39
N ALA A 404 -16.70 -23.36 20.93
CA ALA A 404 -17.21 -22.00 20.87
C ALA A 404 -16.30 -20.99 21.61
N SER A 405 -15.74 -21.39 22.76
CA SER A 405 -14.81 -20.55 23.53
C SER A 405 -13.44 -20.35 22.84
N LYS A 406 -13.11 -21.19 21.86
CA LYS A 406 -11.88 -21.08 21.06
C LYS A 406 -12.02 -20.15 19.84
N ARG A 407 -13.25 -19.77 19.48
CA ARG A 407 -13.50 -18.90 18.31
C ARG A 407 -13.49 -17.43 18.72
N THR A 408 -12.35 -16.80 18.57
CA THR A 408 -12.17 -15.35 18.79
C THR A 408 -12.29 -14.56 17.48
N LEU A 409 -12.55 -13.25 17.60
CA LEU A 409 -12.66 -12.35 16.44
C LEU A 409 -11.42 -12.42 15.56
N MET A 410 -10.23 -12.50 16.20
CA MET A 410 -8.97 -12.81 15.54
C MET A 410 -8.32 -14.02 16.19
N ASP A 411 -7.73 -14.90 15.42
CA ASP A 411 -6.91 -16.02 15.91
C ASP A 411 -5.50 -15.95 15.32
N TRP A 412 -4.54 -16.51 16.04
CA TRP A 412 -3.13 -16.46 15.67
C TRP A 412 -2.82 -17.13 14.32
N PRO A 413 -3.39 -18.31 13.97
CA PRO A 413 -3.16 -18.92 12.66
C PRO A 413 -3.63 -18.06 11.49
N THR A 414 -4.81 -17.42 11.60
CA THR A 414 -5.32 -16.50 10.58
C THR A 414 -4.44 -15.28 10.46
N MET A 415 -4.05 -14.67 11.58
CA MET A 415 -3.11 -13.56 11.60
C MET A 415 -1.79 -13.96 10.95
N GLN A 416 -1.18 -15.07 11.33
CA GLN A 416 0.10 -15.51 10.82
C GLN A 416 0.08 -15.76 9.30
N LYS A 417 -1.02 -16.31 8.78
CA LYS A 417 -1.19 -16.61 7.35
C LYS A 417 -1.35 -15.36 6.49
N ASN A 418 -2.12 -14.39 6.96
CA ASN A 418 -2.51 -13.22 6.16
C ASN A 418 -1.61 -12.01 6.44
N PHE A 419 -0.74 -12.07 7.44
CA PHE A 419 0.06 -10.94 7.86
C PHE A 419 1.25 -10.70 6.94
N PRO A 420 1.43 -9.48 6.41
CA PRO A 420 2.52 -9.17 5.49
C PRO A 420 3.85 -8.93 6.22
N TRP A 421 4.45 -9.96 6.79
CA TRP A 421 5.74 -9.90 7.51
C TRP A 421 6.86 -9.25 6.70
N SER A 422 6.82 -9.42 5.38
CA SER A 422 7.76 -8.79 4.47
C SER A 422 7.76 -7.26 4.58
N VAL A 423 6.60 -6.65 4.81
CA VAL A 423 6.48 -5.19 4.94
C VAL A 423 7.03 -4.72 6.29
N VAL A 424 6.83 -5.50 7.36
CA VAL A 424 7.42 -5.20 8.68
C VAL A 424 8.94 -5.13 8.60
N LEU A 425 9.57 -6.14 7.98
CA LEU A 425 11.02 -6.15 7.77
C LEU A 425 11.48 -4.99 6.88
N LEU A 426 10.71 -4.68 5.84
CA LEU A 426 11.03 -3.58 4.92
C LEU A 426 11.02 -2.23 5.63
N LEU A 427 10.02 -1.98 6.49
CA LEU A 427 9.96 -0.77 7.33
C LEU A 427 11.17 -0.70 8.27
N GLY A 428 11.49 -1.78 8.99
CA GLY A 428 12.63 -1.85 9.88
C GLY A 428 13.96 -1.57 9.18
N GLY A 429 14.16 -2.14 7.98
CA GLY A 429 15.33 -1.86 7.15
C GLY A 429 15.44 -0.39 6.74
N GLY A 430 14.30 0.24 6.39
CA GLY A 430 14.23 1.68 6.08
C GLY A 430 14.59 2.55 7.29
N PHE A 431 14.10 2.21 8.48
CA PHE A 431 14.42 2.95 9.71
C PHE A 431 15.90 2.77 10.11
N ALA A 432 16.43 1.55 9.99
CA ALA A 432 17.84 1.30 10.22
C ALA A 432 18.73 2.11 9.27
N LEU A 433 18.36 2.21 7.97
CA LEU A 433 19.09 3.06 7.01
C LEU A 433 19.02 4.54 7.42
N ALA A 434 17.87 5.05 7.82
CA ALA A 434 17.73 6.44 8.28
C ALA A 434 18.58 6.72 9.52
N ALA A 435 18.56 5.81 10.51
CA ALA A 435 19.42 5.90 11.69
C ALA A 435 20.91 5.90 11.33
N GLY A 436 21.33 5.02 10.41
CA GLY A 436 22.71 4.99 9.92
C GLY A 436 23.12 6.26 9.19
N VAL A 437 22.27 6.83 8.36
CA VAL A 437 22.52 8.10 7.64
C VAL A 437 22.70 9.26 8.63
N LYS A 438 21.85 9.31 9.66
CA LYS A 438 21.93 10.33 10.71
C LYS A 438 23.22 10.18 11.53
N GLU A 439 23.46 9.00 12.09
CA GLU A 439 24.58 8.73 13.00
C GLU A 439 25.95 8.83 12.33
N SER A 440 26.03 8.52 11.03
CA SER A 440 27.28 8.62 10.27
C SER A 440 27.62 10.05 9.83
N GLY A 441 26.65 10.97 9.82
CA GLY A 441 26.82 12.28 9.20
C GLY A 441 26.74 12.27 7.67
N LEU A 442 26.35 11.17 7.04
CA LEU A 442 26.16 11.07 5.59
C LEU A 442 25.17 12.12 5.06
N SER A 443 24.17 12.47 5.86
CA SER A 443 23.24 13.55 5.57
C SER A 443 23.95 14.88 5.27
N ASN A 444 24.95 15.24 6.05
CA ASN A 444 25.72 16.45 5.84
C ASN A 444 26.54 16.41 4.54
N LEU A 445 27.11 15.25 4.22
CA LEU A 445 27.85 15.06 2.97
C LEU A 445 26.94 15.22 1.75
N ILE A 446 25.75 14.59 1.78
CA ILE A 446 24.74 14.72 0.72
C ILE A 446 24.28 16.17 0.61
N GLY A 447 23.94 16.84 1.72
CA GLY A 447 23.50 18.22 1.73
C GLY A 447 24.53 19.15 1.09
N ASN A 448 25.81 19.00 1.42
CA ASN A 448 26.88 19.82 0.84
C ASN A 448 27.04 19.66 -0.68
N GLN A 449 26.68 18.50 -1.26
CA GLN A 449 26.67 18.29 -2.72
C GLN A 449 25.42 18.87 -3.40
N LEU A 450 24.37 19.13 -2.63
CA LEU A 450 23.09 19.64 -3.15
C LEU A 450 22.96 21.17 -3.06
N VAL A 451 24.00 21.89 -2.63
CA VAL A 451 24.01 23.36 -2.48
C VAL A 451 23.54 24.09 -3.76
N ALA A 452 23.87 23.56 -4.95
CA ALA A 452 23.41 24.16 -6.22
C ALA A 452 21.88 24.10 -6.41
N ILE A 453 21.18 23.24 -5.66
CA ILE A 453 19.72 23.07 -5.73
C ILE A 453 19.02 23.92 -4.65
N GLU A 454 19.73 24.33 -3.61
CA GLU A 454 19.19 25.17 -2.52
C GLU A 454 18.73 26.56 -2.99
N GLU A 455 19.32 27.08 -4.08
CA GLU A 455 18.94 28.38 -4.65
C GLU A 455 17.57 28.37 -5.36
N LEU A 456 17.00 27.18 -5.59
CA LEU A 456 15.71 27.06 -6.24
C LEU A 456 14.56 27.45 -5.28
N PRO A 457 13.51 28.11 -5.79
CA PRO A 457 12.33 28.38 -4.97
C PRO A 457 11.67 27.08 -4.50
N LEU A 458 11.17 27.05 -3.27
CA LEU A 458 10.65 25.86 -2.59
C LEU A 458 9.65 25.06 -3.45
N TRP A 459 8.71 25.75 -4.13
CA TRP A 459 7.72 25.09 -4.99
C TRP A 459 8.35 24.32 -6.17
N MET A 460 9.45 24.85 -6.74
CA MET A 460 10.18 24.18 -7.81
C MET A 460 10.91 22.94 -7.28
N LEU A 461 11.53 23.07 -6.11
CA LEU A 461 12.18 21.96 -5.43
C LEU A 461 11.18 20.83 -5.12
N GLN A 462 9.98 21.18 -4.65
CA GLN A 462 8.89 20.23 -4.44
C GLN A 462 8.51 19.50 -5.73
N ILE A 463 8.32 20.21 -6.84
CA ILE A 463 7.99 19.61 -8.15
C ILE A 463 9.08 18.61 -8.56
N ILE A 464 10.35 18.97 -8.46
CA ILE A 464 11.48 18.11 -8.82
C ILE A 464 11.47 16.84 -7.97
N VAL A 465 11.35 16.99 -6.66
CA VAL A 465 11.36 15.87 -5.71
C VAL A 465 10.16 14.94 -5.94
N ILE A 466 8.96 15.48 -6.08
CA ILE A 466 7.74 14.73 -6.38
C ILE A 466 7.90 13.98 -7.70
N PHE A 467 8.37 14.65 -8.75
CA PHE A 467 8.56 14.05 -10.08
C PHE A 467 9.53 12.88 -10.04
N VAL A 468 10.71 13.07 -9.44
CA VAL A 468 11.73 12.00 -9.32
C VAL A 468 11.16 10.82 -8.51
N THR A 469 10.50 11.10 -7.39
CA THR A 469 9.87 10.07 -6.56
C THR A 469 8.82 9.28 -7.33
N MET A 470 7.95 9.97 -8.10
CA MET A 470 6.93 9.32 -8.93
C MET A 470 7.53 8.46 -10.05
N VAL A 471 8.62 8.87 -10.68
CA VAL A 471 9.31 8.06 -11.69
C VAL A 471 9.84 6.78 -11.07
N ILE A 472 10.49 6.88 -9.92
CA ILE A 472 11.10 5.72 -9.24
C ILE A 472 10.04 4.77 -8.69
N THR A 473 8.97 5.28 -8.06
CA THR A 473 7.92 4.42 -7.47
C THR A 473 7.14 3.63 -8.51
N ASN A 474 7.09 4.06 -9.77
CA ASN A 474 6.49 3.27 -10.85
C ASN A 474 7.31 2.03 -11.25
N ILE A 475 8.59 1.97 -10.87
CA ILE A 475 9.52 0.88 -11.18
C ILE A 475 9.80 0.06 -9.92
N CYS A 476 9.86 0.73 -8.76
CA CYS A 476 10.18 0.16 -7.45
C CYS A 476 8.97 0.14 -6.53
N SER A 477 9.03 -0.63 -5.44
CA SER A 477 8.01 -0.60 -4.39
C SER A 477 7.87 0.80 -3.76
N ASN A 478 6.62 1.22 -3.50
CA ASN A 478 6.30 2.50 -2.86
C ASN A 478 7.04 2.67 -1.52
N THR A 479 7.06 1.61 -0.71
CA THR A 479 7.72 1.60 0.60
C THR A 479 9.23 1.76 0.48
N VAL A 480 9.83 1.06 -0.48
CA VAL A 480 11.27 1.18 -0.78
C VAL A 480 11.62 2.61 -1.22
N THR A 481 10.83 3.15 -2.14
CA THR A 481 11.02 4.52 -2.62
C THR A 481 10.94 5.52 -1.47
N ALA A 482 9.92 5.42 -0.63
CA ALA A 482 9.78 6.27 0.55
C ALA A 482 10.99 6.14 1.50
N SER A 483 11.42 4.89 1.80
CA SER A 483 12.53 4.62 2.73
C SER A 483 13.86 5.22 2.28
N ILE A 484 14.08 5.31 0.96
CA ILE A 484 15.32 5.88 0.40
C ILE A 484 15.24 7.40 0.31
N PHE A 485 14.12 7.92 -0.21
CA PHE A 485 14.04 9.34 -0.56
C PHE A 485 13.72 10.25 0.63
N ILE A 486 12.92 9.81 1.61
CA ILE A 486 12.52 10.66 2.73
C ILE A 486 13.73 11.18 3.54
N PRO A 487 14.73 10.38 3.94
CA PRO A 487 15.90 10.90 4.64
C PRO A 487 16.71 11.90 3.81
N ILE A 488 16.80 11.66 2.50
CA ILE A 488 17.55 12.52 1.58
C ILE A 488 16.90 13.91 1.48
N VAL A 489 15.58 13.92 1.28
CA VAL A 489 14.85 15.19 1.15
C VAL A 489 14.68 15.92 2.48
N ALA A 490 14.68 15.21 3.60
CA ALA A 490 14.73 15.81 4.93
C ALA A 490 16.00 16.67 5.09
N THR A 491 17.15 16.08 4.77
CA THR A 491 18.44 16.77 4.80
C THR A 491 18.48 17.95 3.82
N LEU A 492 17.88 17.77 2.62
CA LEU A 492 17.80 18.84 1.64
C LEU A 492 16.96 20.03 2.16
N ALA A 493 15.84 19.75 2.83
CA ALA A 493 15.02 20.80 3.45
C ALA A 493 15.77 21.55 4.56
N GLU A 494 16.48 20.82 5.44
CA GLU A 494 17.27 21.42 6.52
C GLU A 494 18.34 22.38 5.99
N LYS A 495 19.11 21.94 4.99
CA LYS A 495 20.17 22.75 4.37
C LYS A 495 19.62 24.00 3.71
N GLY A 496 18.48 23.91 3.03
CA GLY A 496 17.78 25.06 2.44
C GLY A 496 17.06 25.94 3.47
N GLY A 497 17.21 25.68 4.77
CA GLY A 497 16.53 26.45 5.82
C GLY A 497 14.99 26.30 5.81
N HIS A 498 14.49 25.24 5.19
CA HIS A 498 13.06 24.96 5.10
C HIS A 498 12.63 23.94 6.17
N HIS A 499 11.38 24.03 6.59
CA HIS A 499 10.79 23.04 7.50
C HIS A 499 10.86 21.63 6.86
N PRO A 500 11.38 20.58 7.54
CA PRO A 500 11.54 19.24 6.95
C PRO A 500 10.27 18.69 6.31
N PHE A 501 9.10 18.98 6.87
CA PHE A 501 7.80 18.54 6.32
C PHE A 501 7.53 19.08 4.91
N THR A 502 8.12 20.20 4.52
CA THR A 502 7.89 20.79 3.19
C THR A 502 8.34 19.90 2.04
N LEU A 503 9.30 18.99 2.28
CA LEU A 503 9.78 18.02 1.29
C LEU A 503 9.47 16.57 1.69
N MET A 504 9.50 16.22 2.98
CA MET A 504 9.24 14.84 3.42
C MET A 504 7.80 14.39 3.11
N ILE A 505 6.81 15.24 3.40
CA ILE A 505 5.40 14.91 3.18
C ILE A 505 5.08 14.73 1.68
N PRO A 506 5.39 15.69 0.78
CA PRO A 506 5.10 15.50 -0.63
C PRO A 506 5.85 14.31 -1.25
N THR A 507 7.06 14.01 -0.79
CA THR A 507 7.80 12.79 -1.19
C THR A 507 7.05 11.53 -0.77
N THR A 508 6.53 11.51 0.45
CA THR A 508 5.75 10.36 0.96
C THR A 508 4.48 10.15 0.13
N LEU A 509 3.73 11.20 -0.15
CA LEU A 509 2.53 11.12 -0.98
C LEU A 509 2.88 10.68 -2.41
N ALA A 510 3.94 11.26 -3.00
CA ALA A 510 4.40 10.93 -4.33
C ALA A 510 4.82 9.46 -4.49
N SER A 511 5.37 8.85 -3.43
CA SER A 511 5.72 7.42 -3.44
C SER A 511 4.49 6.52 -3.65
N SER A 512 3.30 6.98 -3.31
CA SER A 512 2.03 6.26 -3.51
C SER A 512 1.37 6.56 -4.86
N PHE A 513 1.89 7.50 -5.66
CA PHE A 513 1.35 7.87 -6.97
C PHE A 513 1.91 7.04 -8.12
N ALA A 514 1.97 5.73 -7.95
CA ALA A 514 2.43 4.76 -8.94
C ALA A 514 1.27 4.35 -9.87
N PHE A 515 0.84 5.23 -10.78
CA PHE A 515 -0.33 5.01 -11.64
C PHE A 515 0.02 4.53 -13.05
N ILE A 516 1.29 4.64 -13.49
CA ILE A 516 1.68 4.54 -14.90
C ILE A 516 1.82 3.09 -15.35
N LEU A 517 2.44 2.24 -14.52
CA LEU A 517 2.80 0.88 -14.90
C LEU A 517 1.98 -0.17 -14.14
N PRO A 518 1.56 -1.26 -14.82
CA PRO A 518 0.89 -2.38 -14.16
C PRO A 518 1.71 -3.02 -13.03
N VAL A 519 3.03 -3.00 -13.15
CA VAL A 519 3.96 -3.60 -12.18
C VAL A 519 4.30 -2.65 -11.02
N GLY A 520 3.97 -1.36 -11.14
CA GLY A 520 4.34 -0.34 -10.14
C GLY A 520 3.80 -0.64 -8.74
N THR A 521 2.60 -1.17 -8.64
CA THR A 521 1.99 -1.57 -7.36
C THR A 521 1.12 -2.82 -7.52
N PRO A 522 0.92 -3.64 -6.46
CA PRO A 522 0.03 -4.80 -6.53
C PRO A 522 -1.41 -4.47 -6.97
N PRO A 523 -2.06 -3.37 -6.55
CA PRO A 523 -3.35 -2.94 -7.09
C PRO A 523 -3.40 -2.86 -8.61
N ASN A 524 -2.38 -2.26 -9.22
CA ASN A 524 -2.29 -2.13 -10.67
C ASN A 524 -2.18 -3.51 -11.35
N SER A 525 -1.36 -4.41 -10.79
CA SER A 525 -1.18 -5.77 -11.30
C SER A 525 -2.49 -6.58 -11.23
N ILE A 526 -3.25 -6.48 -10.14
CA ILE A 526 -4.54 -7.17 -9.97
C ILE A 526 -5.54 -6.68 -11.02
N VAL A 527 -5.65 -5.38 -11.18
CA VAL A 527 -6.54 -4.78 -12.18
C VAL A 527 -6.13 -5.17 -13.60
N PHE A 528 -4.83 -5.17 -13.89
CA PHE A 528 -4.30 -5.57 -15.18
C PHE A 528 -4.53 -7.06 -15.49
N SER A 529 -4.47 -7.94 -14.48
CA SER A 529 -4.70 -9.39 -14.63
C SER A 529 -6.12 -9.74 -15.07
N THR A 530 -7.09 -8.81 -14.96
CA THR A 530 -8.45 -9.01 -15.46
C THR A 530 -8.53 -9.14 -16.98
N GLY A 531 -7.50 -8.73 -17.72
CA GLY A 531 -7.45 -8.70 -19.18
C GLY A 531 -8.31 -7.61 -19.84
N MET A 532 -8.98 -6.77 -19.03
CA MET A 532 -9.84 -5.68 -19.52
C MET A 532 -9.07 -4.40 -19.86
N LEU A 533 -7.79 -4.32 -19.48
CA LEU A 533 -6.92 -3.17 -19.69
C LEU A 533 -5.74 -3.50 -20.61
N LYS A 534 -5.33 -2.52 -21.39
CA LYS A 534 -4.05 -2.52 -22.10
C LYS A 534 -3.03 -1.69 -21.32
N VAL A 535 -1.76 -2.04 -21.44
CA VAL A 535 -0.66 -1.25 -20.85
C VAL A 535 -0.72 0.21 -21.31
N SER A 536 -1.02 0.45 -22.60
CA SER A 536 -1.17 1.79 -23.16
C SER A 536 -2.25 2.62 -22.48
N ASP A 537 -3.38 2.00 -22.09
CA ASP A 537 -4.49 2.71 -21.45
C ASP A 537 -4.07 3.19 -20.06
N MET A 538 -3.40 2.31 -19.30
CA MET A 538 -2.88 2.65 -17.98
C MET A 538 -1.75 3.70 -18.06
N MET A 539 -0.82 3.55 -19.00
CA MET A 539 0.26 4.53 -19.19
C MET A 539 -0.29 5.92 -19.51
N THR A 540 -1.27 6.01 -20.42
CA THR A 540 -1.82 7.31 -20.82
C THR A 540 -2.59 7.96 -19.67
N ALA A 541 -3.56 7.26 -19.08
CA ALA A 541 -4.36 7.80 -17.99
C ALA A 541 -3.52 8.03 -16.74
N GLY A 542 -2.62 7.08 -16.41
CA GLY A 542 -1.74 7.16 -15.24
C GLY A 542 -0.74 8.30 -15.31
N SER A 543 -0.14 8.56 -16.49
CA SER A 543 0.80 9.69 -16.66
C SER A 543 0.12 11.04 -16.44
N ILE A 544 -1.08 11.21 -17.00
CA ILE A 544 -1.84 12.45 -16.84
C ILE A 544 -2.27 12.61 -15.38
N LEU A 545 -2.76 11.54 -14.74
CA LEU A 545 -3.13 11.57 -13.32
C LEU A 545 -1.92 11.90 -12.44
N SER A 546 -0.75 11.32 -12.72
CA SER A 546 0.48 11.61 -11.99
C SER A 546 0.84 13.10 -12.05
N ILE A 547 0.74 13.73 -13.23
CA ILE A 547 0.98 15.16 -13.39
C ILE A 547 -0.05 15.98 -12.60
N ILE A 548 -1.33 15.61 -12.66
CA ILE A 548 -2.39 16.27 -11.90
C ILE A 548 -2.11 16.17 -10.39
N CYS A 549 -1.83 14.98 -9.88
CA CYS A 549 -1.53 14.78 -8.46
C CYS A 549 -0.27 15.54 -8.01
N MET A 550 0.77 15.60 -8.86
CA MET A 550 1.98 16.41 -8.61
C MET A 550 1.65 17.88 -8.42
N LEU A 551 0.90 18.46 -9.36
CA LEU A 551 0.51 19.89 -9.31
C LEU A 551 -0.41 20.18 -8.12
N LEU A 552 -1.39 19.31 -7.86
CA LEU A 552 -2.29 19.43 -6.70
C LEU A 552 -1.52 19.35 -5.38
N THR A 553 -0.61 18.39 -5.25
CA THR A 553 0.21 18.23 -4.03
C THR A 553 1.09 19.45 -3.81
N THR A 554 1.77 19.94 -4.86
CA THR A 554 2.61 21.14 -4.76
C THR A 554 1.79 22.37 -4.37
N PHE A 555 0.63 22.58 -5.04
CA PHE A 555 -0.25 23.69 -4.70
C PHE A 555 -0.76 23.60 -3.24
N TYR A 556 -1.18 22.40 -2.83
CA TYR A 556 -1.70 22.15 -1.50
C TYR A 556 -0.63 22.35 -0.41
N MET A 557 0.60 21.91 -0.66
CA MET A 557 1.73 22.13 0.25
C MET A 557 2.05 23.62 0.46
N ASN A 558 1.93 24.44 -0.59
CA ASN A 558 2.22 25.88 -0.51
C ASN A 558 1.02 26.74 -0.06
N THR A 559 -0.14 26.11 0.22
CA THR A 559 -1.36 26.81 0.67
C THR A 559 -1.87 26.23 1.98
N PHE A 560 -2.59 25.13 1.93
CA PHE A 560 -3.31 24.55 3.05
C PHE A 560 -2.40 23.91 4.11
N ALA A 561 -1.24 23.37 3.71
CA ALA A 561 -0.29 22.76 4.64
C ALA A 561 0.27 23.78 5.65
N HIS A 562 0.43 25.04 5.26
CA HIS A 562 0.84 26.10 6.18
C HIS A 562 -0.15 26.34 7.31
N LEU A 563 -1.45 26.14 7.03
CA LEU A 563 -2.53 26.31 8.02
C LEU A 563 -2.65 25.13 8.99
N THR A 564 -2.37 23.93 8.51
CA THR A 564 -2.62 22.69 9.27
C THR A 564 -1.39 22.16 10.00
N LEU A 565 -0.19 22.36 9.44
CA LEU A 565 1.05 21.76 9.94
C LEU A 565 2.07 22.78 10.46
N ASN A 566 1.72 24.08 10.43
CA ASN A 566 2.57 25.17 10.93
C ASN A 566 4.00 25.18 10.35
N ILE A 567 4.13 24.86 9.05
CA ILE A 567 5.40 24.67 8.33
C ILE A 567 6.07 25.97 7.87
N SER A 568 5.54 27.13 8.30
CA SER A 568 6.03 28.45 7.88
C SER A 568 7.37 28.82 8.51
N GLU A 569 7.67 28.29 9.70
CA GLU A 569 8.90 28.57 10.43
C GLU A 569 9.77 27.32 10.53
N PHE A 570 11.08 27.52 10.55
CA PHE A 570 12.02 26.42 10.77
C PHE A 570 11.89 25.92 12.21
N PRO A 571 11.62 24.63 12.46
CA PRO A 571 11.30 24.14 13.79
C PRO A 571 12.55 24.01 14.66
N GLN A 572 12.43 24.33 15.95
CA GLN A 572 13.55 24.25 16.91
C GLN A 572 14.08 22.81 17.03
N TRP A 573 13.23 21.80 16.92
CA TRP A 573 13.63 20.40 17.00
C TRP A 573 14.50 19.92 15.82
N ALA A 574 14.51 20.64 14.70
CA ALA A 574 15.39 20.34 13.57
C ALA A 574 16.78 21.00 13.71
N ASN A 575 16.92 22.00 14.58
CA ASN A 575 18.21 22.66 14.84
C ASN A 575 19.18 21.81 15.69
N SER A 576 18.72 20.81 16.41
CA SER A 576 19.51 20.00 17.35
C SER A 576 20.54 19.07 16.69
N THR A 577 20.49 18.89 15.38
CA THR A 577 21.46 18.05 14.64
C THR A 577 22.82 18.74 14.43
N THR A 578 22.94 20.04 14.69
CA THR A 578 24.18 20.80 14.48
C THR A 578 25.03 20.99 15.73
N THR A 579 24.58 20.57 16.92
CA THR A 579 25.28 20.87 18.20
C THR A 579 25.93 19.67 18.89
N SER A 580 25.96 18.50 18.30
CA SER A 580 26.76 17.35 18.79
C SER A 580 27.98 17.12 17.89
N SER A 581 28.90 18.07 17.90
CA SER A 581 30.27 17.90 17.42
C SER A 581 31.19 17.47 18.57
#